data_43dfd10a35a6c8ad55c8adef744fdcc9
#
_entry.id   43dfd10a35a6c8ad55c8adef744fdcc9
#
_cell.length_a   1.000
_cell.length_b   1.000
_cell.length_c   1.000
_cell.angle_alpha   90.00
_cell.angle_beta   90.00
_cell.angle_gamma   90.00
#
_symmetry.space_group_name_H-M   'P 1'
#
loop_
_entity.id
_entity.type
_entity.pdbx_description
1 polymer ?
#
loop_
_entity_poly.entity_id
_entity_poly.type
_entity_poly.pdbx_seq_one_letter_code
_entity_poly.pdbx_strand_id
1 'polypeptide(L)'
;MKILIIHNKYQSNNIGGEDVVYKNELNALCEKLGSENVFCYEVSNDNINKFKLLFEIWFSKKHYKVICKIIKENDIDIVHVHNFFPLLTPAVFKAAKDSKSKVVHTLHNYRLWCISGILYRDGFGICEICAQKKFSLSGIVNKCYRKSLLQSFVAQLAFCFYKLTGAFNNIDYFFVLTNFQKNKVKSLGMDEGKIILKPNSLQMSFNMRIQKHNYAYVGRLEESKGILNLLEIWDKFDEKYILTIVGGGDIEAELRRKYKKPNIIFKGKCSREETMAIVSHSKYLLQPSLWYETFGLTIIEAMSAGVPVIGYDIGTRGDFIKDGVNGFLSGPDELKSVIEKSFDYIDYDSLSKAAKESAKQYKNEYVIEKQIEIYKNILENKI
;
A
#
# COMPACT_ATOMS: atom_id res chain seq x y z
N MET A 1 -0.53 28.15 -4.99
CA MET A 1 -0.17 27.03 -4.07
C MET A 1 0.85 26.17 -4.81
N LYS A 2 2.04 26.09 -4.25
CA LYS A 2 3.14 25.30 -4.79
C LYS A 2 3.44 24.12 -3.88
N ILE A 3 3.59 22.93 -4.47
CA ILE A 3 3.70 21.68 -3.74
C ILE A 3 5.01 20.99 -4.12
N LEU A 4 5.74 20.49 -3.12
CA LEU A 4 6.89 19.60 -3.31
C LEU A 4 6.51 18.19 -2.86
N ILE A 5 6.50 17.23 -3.79
CA ILE A 5 6.26 15.82 -3.49
C ILE A 5 7.61 15.12 -3.33
N ILE A 6 7.76 14.37 -2.25
CA ILE A 6 9.01 13.68 -1.90
C ILE A 6 8.77 12.18 -1.81
N HIS A 7 9.63 11.40 -2.48
CA HIS A 7 9.53 9.95 -2.46
C HIS A 7 10.89 9.25 -2.48
N ASN A 8 11.04 8.26 -1.59
CA ASN A 8 12.15 7.31 -1.61
C ASN A 8 11.68 6.02 -2.30
N LYS A 9 12.00 5.87 -3.59
CA LYS A 9 11.63 4.72 -4.40
C LYS A 9 12.24 3.42 -3.89
N TYR A 10 11.53 2.33 -4.07
CA TYR A 10 12.09 0.99 -3.96
C TYR A 10 13.13 0.74 -5.06
N GLN A 11 13.69 -0.47 -5.10
CA GLN A 11 14.62 -0.85 -6.17
C GLN A 11 13.86 -1.03 -7.49
N SER A 12 14.47 -0.64 -8.61
CA SER A 12 13.83 -0.66 -9.95
C SER A 12 13.36 -2.05 -10.38
N ASN A 13 13.98 -3.11 -9.87
CA ASN A 13 13.56 -4.49 -10.10
C ASN A 13 12.41 -4.97 -9.20
N ASN A 14 11.98 -4.13 -8.24
CA ASN A 14 10.93 -4.47 -7.27
C ASN A 14 10.03 -3.25 -6.99
N ILE A 15 9.37 -2.75 -8.05
CA ILE A 15 8.44 -1.62 -7.99
C ILE A 15 7.26 -2.03 -7.09
N GLY A 16 7.01 -1.25 -6.04
CA GLY A 16 5.90 -1.45 -5.12
C GLY A 16 4.64 -0.67 -5.53
N GLY A 17 3.49 -1.07 -4.96
CA GLY A 17 2.24 -0.29 -5.15
C GLY A 17 2.37 1.17 -4.72
N GLU A 18 3.21 1.46 -3.74
CA GLU A 18 3.52 2.81 -3.26
C GLU A 18 4.19 3.68 -4.34
N ASP A 19 5.15 3.10 -5.11
CA ASP A 19 5.82 3.81 -6.21
C ASP A 19 4.82 4.16 -7.33
N VAL A 20 3.87 3.25 -7.62
CA VAL A 20 2.81 3.46 -8.62
C VAL A 20 1.86 4.58 -8.18
N VAL A 21 1.42 4.54 -6.93
CA VAL A 21 0.53 5.57 -6.35
C VAL A 21 1.17 6.94 -6.41
N TYR A 22 2.41 7.05 -5.91
CA TYR A 22 3.17 8.29 -5.92
C TYR A 22 3.24 8.91 -7.33
N LYS A 23 3.59 8.10 -8.34
CA LYS A 23 3.72 8.58 -9.72
C LYS A 23 2.37 9.01 -10.31
N ASN A 24 1.31 8.25 -10.06
CA ASN A 24 -0.04 8.61 -10.51
C ASN A 24 -0.51 9.92 -9.86
N GLU A 25 -0.29 10.08 -8.57
CA GLU A 25 -0.65 11.29 -7.84
C GLU A 25 0.13 12.51 -8.33
N LEU A 26 1.45 12.38 -8.52
CA LEU A 26 2.30 13.43 -9.08
C LEU A 26 1.77 13.91 -10.43
N ASN A 27 1.53 12.99 -11.36
CA ASN A 27 1.03 13.31 -12.70
C ASN A 27 -0.34 14.02 -12.63
N ALA A 28 -1.27 13.50 -11.84
CA ALA A 28 -2.61 14.06 -11.72
C ALA A 28 -2.62 15.45 -11.06
N LEU A 29 -1.71 15.70 -10.10
CA LEU A 29 -1.52 17.04 -9.53
C LEU A 29 -0.92 18.01 -10.53
N CYS A 30 0.06 17.57 -11.35
CA CYS A 30 0.60 18.39 -12.44
C CYS A 30 -0.46 18.76 -13.48
N GLU A 31 -1.35 17.82 -13.83
CA GLU A 31 -2.47 18.08 -14.75
C GLU A 31 -3.47 19.10 -14.21
N LYS A 32 -3.76 19.06 -12.90
CA LYS A 32 -4.76 19.94 -12.27
C LYS A 32 -4.23 21.31 -11.84
N LEU A 33 -2.98 21.39 -11.40
CA LEU A 33 -2.39 22.61 -10.84
C LEU A 33 -1.41 23.32 -11.78
N GLY A 34 -1.02 22.66 -12.87
CA GLY A 34 0.08 23.10 -13.74
C GLY A 34 1.45 22.59 -13.24
N SER A 35 2.31 22.19 -14.18
CA SER A 35 3.64 21.64 -13.87
C SER A 35 4.57 22.64 -13.20
N GLU A 36 4.31 23.93 -13.34
CA GLU A 36 5.05 25.02 -12.70
C GLU A 36 4.73 25.15 -11.20
N ASN A 37 3.67 24.51 -10.72
CA ASN A 37 3.23 24.53 -9.32
C ASN A 37 3.48 23.22 -8.56
N VAL A 38 3.94 22.17 -9.26
CA VAL A 38 4.17 20.84 -8.66
C VAL A 38 5.60 20.39 -8.91
N PHE A 39 6.36 20.32 -7.83
CA PHE A 39 7.76 19.94 -7.83
C PHE A 39 7.91 18.53 -7.29
N CYS A 40 8.95 17.82 -7.68
CA CYS A 40 9.23 16.50 -7.13
C CYS A 40 10.70 16.36 -6.72
N TYR A 41 10.93 15.58 -5.66
CA TYR A 41 12.25 15.14 -5.25
C TYR A 41 12.24 13.64 -4.96
N GLU A 42 12.95 12.90 -5.80
CA GLU A 42 13.02 11.45 -5.74
C GLU A 42 14.44 10.96 -5.43
N VAL A 43 14.52 9.89 -4.66
CA VAL A 43 15.75 9.09 -4.50
C VAL A 43 15.41 7.61 -4.71
N SER A 44 16.36 6.82 -5.19
CA SER A 44 16.17 5.38 -5.41
C SER A 44 17.07 4.55 -4.51
N ASN A 45 16.55 3.40 -4.11
CA ASN A 45 17.29 2.39 -3.35
C ASN A 45 18.18 1.48 -4.21
N ASP A 46 18.36 1.78 -5.51
CA ASP A 46 19.13 0.91 -6.42
C ASP A 46 20.60 0.81 -6.06
N ASN A 47 21.21 1.92 -5.66
CA ASN A 47 22.65 1.99 -5.40
C ASN A 47 22.95 2.42 -3.95
N ILE A 48 22.38 1.72 -2.97
CA ILE A 48 22.63 2.04 -1.56
C ILE A 48 24.04 1.62 -1.18
N ASN A 49 24.88 2.60 -0.85
CA ASN A 49 26.12 2.32 -0.12
C ASN A 49 25.79 2.03 1.36
N LYS A 50 25.88 0.74 1.75
CA LYS A 50 25.50 0.28 3.08
C LYS A 50 26.30 0.94 4.20
N PHE A 51 27.60 1.17 3.99
CA PHE A 51 28.46 1.85 4.99
C PHE A 51 28.01 3.30 5.18
N LYS A 52 27.81 4.03 4.10
CA LYS A 52 27.35 5.41 4.16
C LYS A 52 25.97 5.51 4.83
N LEU A 53 25.09 4.56 4.52
CA LEU A 53 23.75 4.51 5.13
C LEU A 53 23.80 4.38 6.65
N LEU A 54 24.74 3.61 7.23
CA LEU A 54 24.87 3.47 8.68
C LEU A 54 25.12 4.81 9.39
N PHE A 55 25.79 5.76 8.74
CA PHE A 55 26.04 7.10 9.28
C PHE A 55 24.92 8.09 8.94
N GLU A 56 24.29 7.96 7.80
CA GLU A 56 23.29 8.91 7.32
C GLU A 56 21.85 8.56 7.76
N ILE A 57 21.59 7.30 8.15
CA ILE A 57 20.24 6.83 8.50
C ILE A 57 19.62 7.61 9.67
N TRP A 58 20.42 8.20 10.54
CA TRP A 58 19.95 8.98 11.68
C TRP A 58 19.41 10.35 11.27
N PHE A 59 20.14 11.02 10.36
CA PHE A 59 19.78 12.31 9.82
C PHE A 59 20.59 12.60 8.56
N SER A 60 19.96 12.66 7.41
CA SER A 60 20.65 12.97 6.15
C SER A 60 20.82 14.46 5.95
N LYS A 61 21.99 14.99 6.33
CA LYS A 61 22.35 16.42 6.12
C LYS A 61 22.30 16.80 4.63
N LYS A 62 22.63 15.86 3.73
CA LYS A 62 22.57 16.08 2.28
C LYS A 62 21.14 16.41 1.85
N HIS A 63 20.19 15.53 2.17
CA HIS A 63 18.81 15.69 1.75
C HIS A 63 18.12 16.86 2.47
N TYR A 64 18.47 17.12 3.74
CA TYR A 64 18.03 18.32 4.44
C TYR A 64 18.38 19.60 3.66
N LYS A 65 19.68 19.78 3.28
CA LYS A 65 20.12 20.97 2.54
C LYS A 65 19.46 21.11 1.17
N VAL A 66 19.31 19.99 0.44
CA VAL A 66 18.68 20.00 -0.89
C VAL A 66 17.21 20.42 -0.77
N ILE A 67 16.47 19.87 0.19
CA ILE A 67 15.05 20.21 0.38
C ILE A 67 14.89 21.68 0.80
N CYS A 68 15.70 22.20 1.74
CA CYS A 68 15.68 23.62 2.07
C CYS A 68 15.94 24.52 0.85
N LYS A 69 16.88 24.12 -0.02
CA LYS A 69 17.17 24.86 -1.26
C LYS A 69 15.97 24.86 -2.20
N ILE A 70 15.39 23.70 -2.50
CA ILE A 70 14.21 23.58 -3.38
C ILE A 70 13.04 24.42 -2.86
N ILE A 71 12.77 24.37 -1.56
CA ILE A 71 11.67 25.11 -0.94
C ILE A 71 11.89 26.60 -1.13
N LYS A 72 13.11 27.10 -0.83
CA LYS A 72 13.43 28.53 -0.90
C LYS A 72 13.44 29.08 -2.33
N GLU A 73 13.95 28.29 -3.30
CA GLU A 73 14.05 28.73 -4.70
C GLU A 73 12.70 28.76 -5.41
N ASN A 74 11.73 27.98 -4.92
CA ASN A 74 10.44 27.82 -5.58
C ASN A 74 9.25 28.32 -4.73
N ASP A 75 9.47 28.85 -3.53
CA ASP A 75 8.43 29.30 -2.60
C ASP A 75 7.38 28.21 -2.34
N ILE A 76 7.82 27.02 -1.90
CA ILE A 76 6.96 25.85 -1.67
C ILE A 76 6.09 26.04 -0.44
N ASP A 77 4.77 25.98 -0.62
CA ASP A 77 3.78 26.09 0.46
C ASP A 77 3.63 24.75 1.24
N ILE A 78 3.58 23.63 0.51
CA ILE A 78 3.35 22.30 1.09
C ILE A 78 4.44 21.33 0.65
N VAL A 79 4.98 20.59 1.60
CA VAL A 79 5.84 19.43 1.36
C VAL A 79 5.06 18.16 1.69
N HIS A 80 4.76 17.36 0.67
CA HIS A 80 4.07 16.09 0.82
C HIS A 80 5.04 14.91 0.64
N VAL A 81 5.21 14.11 1.69
CA VAL A 81 6.15 12.98 1.71
C VAL A 81 5.40 11.66 1.65
N HIS A 82 5.67 10.84 0.62
CA HIS A 82 5.12 9.48 0.51
C HIS A 82 6.01 8.46 1.21
N ASN A 83 7.32 8.48 0.95
CA ASN A 83 8.27 7.61 1.63
C ASN A 83 9.55 8.37 1.93
N PHE A 84 10.07 8.22 3.13
CA PHE A 84 11.31 8.88 3.59
C PHE A 84 12.42 7.89 3.93
N PHE A 85 12.13 6.60 3.99
CA PHE A 85 13.07 5.59 4.51
C PHE A 85 13.59 4.65 3.40
N PRO A 86 14.90 4.32 3.38
CA PRO A 86 15.89 4.65 4.41
C PRO A 86 16.78 5.86 4.11
N LEU A 87 16.80 6.39 2.86
CA LEU A 87 17.82 7.37 2.43
C LEU A 87 17.50 8.81 2.83
N LEU A 88 16.25 9.23 2.66
CA LEU A 88 15.82 10.61 2.91
C LEU A 88 15.80 10.94 4.40
N THR A 89 15.45 9.97 5.25
CA THR A 89 15.30 10.09 6.70
C THR A 89 14.29 11.18 7.12
N PRO A 90 13.91 11.33 8.39
CA PRO A 90 13.07 12.44 8.85
C PRO A 90 13.69 13.84 8.66
N ALA A 91 14.92 13.91 8.16
CA ALA A 91 15.56 15.17 7.81
C ALA A 91 14.73 16.01 6.81
N VAL A 92 13.93 15.33 5.93
CA VAL A 92 13.06 16.03 4.97
C VAL A 92 11.90 16.75 5.65
N PHE A 93 11.32 16.18 6.72
CA PHE A 93 10.27 16.83 7.50
C PHE A 93 10.82 18.07 8.23
N LYS A 94 12.02 17.92 8.83
CA LYS A 94 12.66 19.03 9.51
C LYS A 94 13.04 20.16 8.52
N ALA A 95 13.56 19.82 7.34
CA ALA A 95 13.88 20.81 6.32
C ALA A 95 12.64 21.61 5.90
N ALA A 96 11.51 20.96 5.70
CA ALA A 96 10.26 21.61 5.37
C ALA A 96 9.76 22.52 6.51
N LYS A 97 9.81 22.03 7.75
CA LYS A 97 9.38 22.82 8.92
C LYS A 97 10.26 24.05 9.16
N ASP A 98 11.59 23.90 9.07
CA ASP A 98 12.54 25.01 9.21
C ASP A 98 12.39 26.05 8.09
N SER A 99 11.92 25.61 6.91
CA SER A 99 11.61 26.48 5.77
C SER A 99 10.18 27.04 5.78
N LYS A 100 9.41 26.80 6.86
CA LYS A 100 8.03 27.27 7.08
C LYS A 100 6.97 26.71 6.12
N SER A 101 7.26 25.65 5.38
CA SER A 101 6.25 24.93 4.61
C SER A 101 5.41 24.04 5.52
N LYS A 102 4.14 23.81 5.18
CA LYS A 102 3.31 22.78 5.82
C LYS A 102 3.77 21.40 5.40
N VAL A 103 3.73 20.43 6.32
CA VAL A 103 4.26 19.08 6.11
C VAL A 103 3.15 18.05 6.19
N VAL A 104 2.95 17.32 5.10
CA VAL A 104 2.00 16.21 5.02
C VAL A 104 2.75 14.91 4.75
N HIS A 105 2.35 13.82 5.41
CA HIS A 105 2.92 12.50 5.17
C HIS A 105 1.84 11.45 4.93
N THR A 106 1.87 10.79 3.75
CA THR A 106 0.97 9.67 3.47
C THR A 106 1.50 8.37 4.10
N LEU A 107 0.66 7.70 4.87
CA LEU A 107 0.98 6.43 5.52
C LEU A 107 0.69 5.24 4.60
N HIS A 108 1.64 4.90 3.73
CA HIS A 108 1.54 3.72 2.86
C HIS A 108 1.79 2.39 3.59
N ASN A 109 2.27 2.44 4.82
CA ASN A 109 2.57 1.29 5.67
C ASN A 109 2.56 1.70 7.15
N TYR A 110 2.72 0.74 8.06
CA TYR A 110 2.73 0.96 9.50
C TYR A 110 4.15 1.10 10.08
N ARG A 111 5.11 1.59 9.31
CA ARG A 111 6.53 1.61 9.72
C ARG A 111 6.82 2.50 10.92
N LEU A 112 6.01 3.48 11.20
CA LEU A 112 6.15 4.31 12.42
C LEU A 112 5.99 3.49 13.71
N TRP A 113 5.29 2.34 13.64
CA TRP A 113 5.02 1.45 14.79
C TRP A 113 5.70 0.08 14.68
N CYS A 114 5.94 -0.38 13.45
CA CYS A 114 6.47 -1.72 13.18
C CYS A 114 7.58 -1.63 12.12
N ILE A 115 8.78 -2.11 12.43
CA ILE A 115 9.92 -2.00 11.50
C ILE A 115 9.73 -2.77 10.19
N SER A 116 8.90 -3.84 10.18
CA SER A 116 8.50 -4.50 8.92
C SER A 116 7.53 -3.64 8.09
N GLY A 117 6.76 -2.77 8.76
CA GLY A 117 5.76 -1.91 8.16
C GLY A 117 4.40 -2.55 7.93
N ILE A 118 4.19 -3.82 8.26
CA ILE A 118 2.97 -4.56 7.92
C ILE A 118 2.15 -5.05 9.12
N LEU A 119 2.64 -4.89 10.36
CA LEU A 119 1.99 -5.40 11.58
C LEU A 119 1.64 -6.90 11.46
N TYR A 120 2.50 -7.66 10.81
CA TYR A 120 2.36 -9.10 10.60
C TYR A 120 3.72 -9.79 10.73
N ARG A 121 3.71 -11.04 11.16
CA ARG A 121 4.89 -11.89 11.26
C ARG A 121 4.56 -13.31 10.79
N ASP A 122 5.36 -13.84 9.90
CA ASP A 122 5.21 -15.20 9.38
C ASP A 122 5.17 -16.21 10.55
N GLY A 123 4.27 -17.19 10.47
CA GLY A 123 4.04 -18.19 11.50
C GLY A 123 3.41 -17.69 12.81
N PHE A 124 3.11 -16.38 12.93
CA PHE A 124 2.48 -15.79 14.13
C PHE A 124 1.15 -15.08 13.81
N GLY A 125 1.03 -14.51 12.60
CA GLY A 125 -0.13 -13.70 12.20
C GLY A 125 0.03 -12.21 12.50
N ILE A 126 -1.09 -11.53 12.77
CA ILE A 126 -1.11 -10.11 13.14
C ILE A 126 -0.26 -9.88 14.38
N CYS A 127 0.66 -8.91 14.32
CA CYS A 127 1.65 -8.68 15.35
C CYS A 127 1.81 -7.19 15.66
N GLU A 128 1.42 -6.78 16.86
CA GLU A 128 1.51 -5.41 17.36
C GLU A 128 2.48 -5.27 18.56
N ILE A 129 3.33 -6.26 18.82
CA ILE A 129 4.22 -6.33 20.00
C ILE A 129 5.15 -5.11 20.12
N CYS A 130 5.55 -4.51 18.98
CA CYS A 130 6.44 -3.36 18.92
C CYS A 130 5.70 -2.01 18.90
N ALA A 131 4.39 -2.00 18.65
CA ALA A 131 3.65 -0.82 18.22
C ALA A 131 3.71 0.35 19.20
N GLN A 132 3.55 0.09 20.50
CA GLN A 132 3.55 1.14 21.53
C GLN A 132 4.93 1.37 22.17
N LYS A 133 5.99 0.71 21.66
CA LYS A 133 7.33 0.80 22.24
C LYS A 133 8.21 1.75 21.43
N LYS A 134 9.02 2.56 22.14
CA LYS A 134 10.08 3.33 21.46
C LYS A 134 11.16 2.40 20.94
N PHE A 135 11.51 1.36 21.70
CA PHE A 135 12.45 0.32 21.31
C PHE A 135 11.88 -1.06 21.62
N SER A 136 12.08 -2.04 20.73
CA SER A 136 11.60 -3.42 20.94
C SER A 136 12.60 -4.44 20.43
N LEU A 137 13.09 -5.31 21.31
CA LEU A 137 13.94 -6.45 20.95
C LEU A 137 13.21 -7.45 20.06
N SER A 138 11.88 -7.57 20.18
CA SER A 138 11.09 -8.52 19.39
C SER A 138 11.28 -8.34 17.89
N GLY A 139 11.31 -7.10 17.38
CA GLY A 139 11.54 -6.83 15.96
C GLY A 139 12.94 -7.27 15.47
N ILE A 140 13.93 -7.24 16.37
CA ILE A 140 15.32 -7.64 16.06
C ILE A 140 15.44 -9.17 16.04
N VAL A 141 15.05 -9.84 17.13
CA VAL A 141 15.14 -11.30 17.30
C VAL A 141 14.38 -12.04 16.21
N ASN A 142 13.20 -11.53 15.85
CA ASN A 142 12.37 -12.10 14.78
C ASN A 142 12.79 -11.63 13.37
N LYS A 143 13.91 -10.89 13.21
CA LYS A 143 14.44 -10.45 11.91
C LYS A 143 13.39 -9.75 11.03
N CYS A 144 12.53 -8.91 11.66
CA CYS A 144 11.35 -8.34 11.01
C CYS A 144 11.66 -7.41 9.83
N TYR A 145 12.87 -6.83 9.74
CA TYR A 145 13.26 -6.01 8.61
C TYR A 145 14.18 -6.79 7.66
N ARG A 146 13.65 -7.05 6.45
CA ARG A 146 14.35 -7.77 5.36
C ARG A 146 14.93 -9.14 5.78
N LYS A 147 14.27 -9.84 6.70
CA LYS A 147 14.69 -11.16 7.21
C LYS A 147 16.15 -11.20 7.72
N SER A 148 16.69 -10.04 8.15
CA SER A 148 18.09 -9.87 8.60
C SER A 148 18.15 -9.32 10.01
N LEU A 149 18.90 -10.00 10.89
CA LEU A 149 19.10 -9.57 12.28
C LEU A 149 19.79 -8.20 12.34
N LEU A 150 20.88 -8.03 11.57
CA LEU A 150 21.65 -6.78 11.56
C LEU A 150 20.83 -5.61 11.01
N GLN A 151 20.10 -5.81 9.90
CA GLN A 151 19.27 -4.76 9.32
C GLN A 151 18.08 -4.42 10.23
N SER A 152 17.50 -5.42 10.92
CA SER A 152 16.45 -5.19 11.91
C SER A 152 16.97 -4.40 13.11
N PHE A 153 18.19 -4.69 13.58
CA PHE A 153 18.84 -3.94 14.66
C PHE A 153 19.04 -2.48 14.27
N VAL A 154 19.65 -2.22 13.11
CA VAL A 154 19.89 -0.85 12.62
C VAL A 154 18.57 -0.09 12.41
N ALA A 155 17.59 -0.72 11.80
CA ALA A 155 16.26 -0.11 11.59
C ALA A 155 15.59 0.21 12.94
N GLN A 156 15.62 -0.72 13.89
CA GLN A 156 15.02 -0.52 15.21
C GLN A 156 15.70 0.62 15.99
N LEU A 157 17.02 0.72 15.94
CA LEU A 157 17.75 1.84 16.55
C LEU A 157 17.39 3.16 15.86
N ALA A 158 17.34 3.21 14.53
CA ALA A 158 17.00 4.41 13.79
C ALA A 158 15.59 4.92 14.16
N PHE A 159 14.58 4.03 14.16
CA PHE A 159 13.22 4.42 14.56
C PHE A 159 13.10 4.79 16.04
N CYS A 160 13.88 4.13 16.92
CA CYS A 160 13.99 4.54 18.32
C CYS A 160 14.53 5.97 18.43
N PHE A 161 15.61 6.27 17.74
CA PHE A 161 16.20 7.61 17.67
C PHE A 161 15.20 8.64 17.17
N TYR A 162 14.47 8.37 16.07
CA TYR A 162 13.46 9.29 15.54
C TYR A 162 12.34 9.57 16.54
N LYS A 163 11.88 8.54 17.26
CA LYS A 163 10.86 8.69 18.31
C LYS A 163 11.37 9.47 19.52
N LEU A 164 12.62 9.25 19.94
CA LEU A 164 13.23 9.95 21.08
C LEU A 164 13.50 11.41 20.79
N THR A 165 13.92 11.73 19.55
CA THR A 165 14.19 13.11 19.12
C THR A 165 12.94 13.89 18.71
N GLY A 166 11.77 13.24 18.73
CA GLY A 166 10.53 13.87 18.28
C GLY A 166 10.53 14.21 16.77
N ALA A 167 11.30 13.49 15.96
CA ALA A 167 11.49 13.79 14.54
C ALA A 167 10.17 13.85 13.75
N PHE A 168 9.15 13.06 14.17
CA PHE A 168 7.83 13.04 13.56
C PHE A 168 6.92 14.20 14.00
N ASN A 169 7.30 14.98 15.02
CA ASN A 169 6.57 16.20 15.43
C ASN A 169 6.64 17.31 14.37
N ASN A 170 7.61 17.22 13.45
CA ASN A 170 7.70 18.10 12.29
C ASN A 170 6.62 17.85 11.23
N ILE A 171 5.81 16.80 11.35
CA ILE A 171 4.71 16.50 10.45
C ILE A 171 3.45 17.17 10.99
N ASP A 172 2.82 18.02 10.16
CA ASP A 172 1.59 18.72 10.53
C ASP A 172 0.39 17.76 10.41
N TYR A 173 0.29 17.01 9.30
CA TYR A 173 -0.82 16.07 9.05
C TYR A 173 -0.36 14.76 8.42
N PHE A 174 -1.07 13.68 8.78
CA PHE A 174 -0.90 12.36 8.20
C PHE A 174 -2.10 12.01 7.33
N PHE A 175 -1.84 11.64 6.07
CA PHE A 175 -2.85 11.06 5.22
C PHE A 175 -2.93 9.56 5.48
N VAL A 176 -4.12 9.10 5.83
CA VAL A 176 -4.48 7.69 5.93
C VAL A 176 -5.42 7.33 4.78
N LEU A 177 -5.33 6.10 4.31
CA LEU A 177 -5.91 5.69 3.03
C LEU A 177 -7.32 5.10 3.16
N THR A 178 -7.68 4.62 4.37
CA THR A 178 -8.95 3.93 4.64
C THR A 178 -9.43 4.22 6.07
N ASN A 179 -10.71 4.00 6.33
CA ASN A 179 -11.27 4.15 7.67
C ASN A 179 -10.68 3.13 8.65
N PHE A 180 -10.44 1.90 8.19
CA PHE A 180 -9.73 0.92 9.00
C PHE A 180 -8.35 1.45 9.42
N GLN A 181 -7.57 1.95 8.46
CA GLN A 181 -6.24 2.50 8.77
C GLN A 181 -6.33 3.69 9.73
N LYS A 182 -7.31 4.61 9.54
CA LYS A 182 -7.57 5.72 10.45
C LYS A 182 -7.76 5.24 11.88
N ASN A 183 -8.67 4.29 12.07
CA ASN A 183 -8.97 3.72 13.38
C ASN A 183 -7.77 2.97 13.96
N LYS A 184 -7.03 2.23 13.13
CA LYS A 184 -5.84 1.49 13.55
C LYS A 184 -4.74 2.43 14.04
N VAL A 185 -4.35 3.46 13.28
CA VAL A 185 -3.27 4.37 13.70
C VAL A 185 -3.66 5.19 14.93
N LYS A 186 -4.95 5.53 15.08
CA LYS A 186 -5.49 6.14 16.29
C LYS A 186 -5.34 5.20 17.49
N SER A 187 -5.69 3.92 17.36
CA SER A 187 -5.50 2.92 18.42
C SER A 187 -4.03 2.69 18.78
N LEU A 188 -3.12 2.98 17.86
CA LEU A 188 -1.66 2.93 18.06
C LEU A 188 -1.08 4.23 18.61
N GLY A 189 -1.93 5.18 19.02
CA GLY A 189 -1.55 6.40 19.73
C GLY A 189 -1.25 7.61 18.84
N MET A 190 -1.68 7.63 17.57
CA MET A 190 -1.60 8.83 16.74
C MET A 190 -2.69 9.82 17.13
N ASP A 191 -2.31 11.10 17.21
CA ASP A 191 -3.22 12.21 17.46
C ASP A 191 -4.27 12.33 16.34
N GLU A 192 -5.55 12.20 16.70
CA GLU A 192 -6.67 12.26 15.75
C GLU A 192 -6.75 13.60 15.01
N GLY A 193 -6.40 14.71 15.67
CA GLY A 193 -6.37 16.04 15.05
C GLY A 193 -5.35 16.19 13.92
N LYS A 194 -4.41 15.22 13.80
CA LYS A 194 -3.43 15.20 12.71
C LYS A 194 -3.77 14.19 11.61
N ILE A 195 -4.88 13.43 11.72
CA ILE A 195 -5.22 12.36 10.79
C ILE A 195 -6.27 12.84 9.78
N ILE A 196 -5.93 12.80 8.51
CA ILE A 196 -6.84 13.14 7.41
C ILE A 196 -7.05 11.90 6.53
N LEU A 197 -8.32 11.52 6.29
CA LEU A 197 -8.65 10.44 5.37
C LEU A 197 -8.51 10.91 3.92
N LYS A 198 -7.55 10.36 3.21
CA LYS A 198 -7.30 10.63 1.79
C LYS A 198 -6.93 9.33 1.08
N PRO A 199 -7.86 8.68 0.40
CA PRO A 199 -7.61 7.42 -0.31
C PRO A 199 -6.61 7.61 -1.46
N ASN A 200 -6.02 6.50 -1.92
CA ASN A 200 -5.28 6.52 -3.18
C ASN A 200 -6.25 6.66 -4.36
N SER A 201 -5.79 7.31 -5.40
CA SER A 201 -6.54 7.45 -6.65
C SER A 201 -6.13 6.41 -7.69
N LEU A 202 -7.03 6.12 -8.61
CA LEU A 202 -6.82 5.22 -9.73
C LEU A 202 -7.13 5.88 -11.06
N GLN A 203 -6.26 5.67 -12.02
CA GLN A 203 -6.58 5.90 -13.42
C GLN A 203 -7.35 4.67 -13.93
N MET A 204 -8.65 4.86 -14.15
CA MET A 204 -9.56 3.79 -14.54
C MET A 204 -9.80 3.78 -16.05
N SER A 205 -9.50 2.65 -16.70
CA SER A 205 -9.98 2.40 -18.07
C SER A 205 -9.83 0.92 -18.44
N PHE A 206 -10.73 0.08 -17.96
CA PHE A 206 -10.73 -1.33 -18.38
C PHE A 206 -12.13 -1.76 -18.78
N ASN A 207 -12.24 -2.40 -19.95
CA ASN A 207 -13.46 -3.04 -20.39
C ASN A 207 -13.42 -4.51 -19.98
N MET A 208 -14.46 -4.94 -19.30
CA MET A 208 -14.61 -6.30 -18.81
C MET A 208 -14.96 -7.27 -19.95
N ARG A 209 -14.32 -8.46 -19.94
CA ARG A 209 -14.71 -9.64 -20.73
C ARG A 209 -14.69 -10.85 -19.81
N ILE A 210 -15.81 -11.15 -19.17
CA ILE A 210 -15.89 -12.23 -18.17
C ILE A 210 -15.72 -13.61 -18.83
N GLN A 211 -14.88 -14.44 -18.20
CA GLN A 211 -14.86 -15.89 -18.41
C GLN A 211 -15.37 -16.57 -17.13
N LYS A 212 -16.52 -17.25 -17.24
CA LYS A 212 -17.31 -17.75 -16.10
C LYS A 212 -16.59 -18.66 -15.10
N HIS A 213 -15.47 -19.26 -15.48
CA HIS A 213 -14.73 -20.23 -14.66
C HIS A 213 -13.34 -19.74 -14.25
N ASN A 214 -12.96 -18.51 -14.61
CA ASN A 214 -11.64 -17.98 -14.32
C ASN A 214 -11.66 -17.12 -13.05
N TYR A 215 -10.65 -17.32 -12.21
CA TYR A 215 -10.38 -16.58 -11.01
C TYR A 215 -8.96 -16.05 -11.08
N ALA A 216 -8.72 -14.87 -10.54
CA ALA A 216 -7.38 -14.29 -10.46
C ALA A 216 -6.93 -14.13 -9.02
N TYR A 217 -5.64 -14.33 -8.80
CA TYR A 217 -4.92 -13.86 -7.64
C TYR A 217 -3.82 -12.92 -8.12
N VAL A 218 -3.69 -11.74 -7.50
CA VAL A 218 -2.66 -10.76 -7.83
C VAL A 218 -1.94 -10.32 -6.56
N GLY A 219 -0.66 -10.65 -6.45
CA GLY A 219 0.12 -10.29 -5.27
C GLY A 219 1.47 -10.96 -5.18
N ARG A 220 2.28 -10.55 -4.20
CA ARG A 220 3.52 -11.24 -3.89
C ARG A 220 3.23 -12.65 -3.38
N LEU A 221 4.04 -13.61 -3.79
CA LEU A 221 3.93 -15.00 -3.33
C LEU A 221 4.71 -15.13 -2.01
N GLU A 222 4.03 -14.80 -0.92
CA GLU A 222 4.51 -14.84 0.47
C GLU A 222 3.35 -15.21 1.41
N GLU A 223 3.67 -15.73 2.60
CA GLU A 223 2.68 -16.19 3.58
C GLU A 223 1.67 -15.10 3.93
N SER A 224 2.14 -13.88 4.20
CA SER A 224 1.30 -12.74 4.57
C SER A 224 0.19 -12.43 3.57
N LYS A 225 0.36 -12.83 2.30
CA LYS A 225 -0.63 -12.64 1.23
C LYS A 225 -1.65 -13.79 1.11
N GLY A 226 -1.54 -14.80 1.97
CA GLY A 226 -2.52 -15.90 2.07
C GLY A 226 -2.52 -16.87 0.90
N ILE A 227 -1.50 -16.83 0.03
CA ILE A 227 -1.43 -17.69 -1.16
C ILE A 227 -1.34 -19.19 -0.81
N LEU A 228 -0.73 -19.53 0.33
CA LEU A 228 -0.60 -20.91 0.78
C LEU A 228 -1.97 -21.53 1.02
N ASN A 229 -2.80 -20.90 1.84
CA ASN A 229 -4.15 -21.38 2.14
C ASN A 229 -5.03 -21.40 0.88
N LEU A 230 -4.92 -20.36 0.04
CA LEU A 230 -5.67 -20.32 -1.21
C LEU A 230 -5.35 -21.54 -2.10
N LEU A 231 -4.08 -21.88 -2.27
CA LEU A 231 -3.67 -23.02 -3.09
C LEU A 231 -4.07 -24.37 -2.49
N GLU A 232 -4.02 -24.53 -1.17
CA GLU A 232 -4.50 -25.73 -0.48
C GLU A 232 -6.02 -25.95 -0.68
N ILE A 233 -6.78 -24.86 -0.74
CA ILE A 233 -8.20 -24.87 -1.05
C ILE A 233 -8.41 -25.20 -2.53
N TRP A 234 -7.70 -24.50 -3.44
CA TRP A 234 -7.89 -24.60 -4.89
C TRP A 234 -7.53 -25.97 -5.44
N ASP A 235 -6.52 -26.60 -4.88
CA ASP A 235 -6.10 -27.96 -5.26
C ASP A 235 -7.19 -29.03 -5.07
N LYS A 236 -8.21 -28.75 -4.27
CA LYS A 236 -9.36 -29.63 -4.02
C LYS A 236 -10.54 -29.38 -4.96
N PHE A 237 -10.49 -28.30 -5.76
CA PHE A 237 -11.58 -27.97 -6.68
C PHE A 237 -11.48 -28.73 -8.02
N ASP A 238 -12.60 -28.77 -8.74
CA ASP A 238 -12.71 -29.31 -10.09
C ASP A 238 -11.84 -28.48 -11.06
N GLU A 239 -11.19 -29.17 -11.99
CA GLU A 239 -10.26 -28.58 -12.97
C GLU A 239 -10.93 -27.59 -13.94
N LYS A 240 -12.25 -27.59 -14.05
CA LYS A 240 -13.00 -26.61 -14.83
C LYS A 240 -12.86 -25.16 -14.25
N TYR A 241 -12.57 -25.02 -12.96
CA TYR A 241 -12.33 -23.72 -12.32
C TYR A 241 -10.86 -23.40 -12.38
N ILE A 242 -10.50 -22.33 -13.06
CA ILE A 242 -9.11 -21.94 -13.33
C ILE A 242 -8.69 -20.82 -12.38
N LEU A 243 -7.58 -21.00 -11.67
CA LEU A 243 -6.93 -19.95 -10.90
C LEU A 243 -5.68 -19.45 -11.63
N THR A 244 -5.71 -18.22 -12.05
CA THR A 244 -4.54 -17.53 -12.62
C THR A 244 -3.86 -16.72 -11.55
N ILE A 245 -2.59 -17.02 -11.28
CA ILE A 245 -1.75 -16.39 -10.24
C ILE A 245 -0.76 -15.45 -10.90
N VAL A 246 -0.90 -14.16 -10.60
CA VAL A 246 0.00 -13.09 -11.08
C VAL A 246 0.83 -12.57 -9.91
N GLY A 247 2.13 -12.57 -10.10
CA GLY A 247 3.12 -12.10 -9.13
C GLY A 247 4.27 -13.08 -8.94
N GLY A 248 5.24 -12.67 -8.15
CA GLY A 248 6.41 -13.47 -7.81
C GLY A 248 6.73 -13.33 -6.32
N GLY A 249 7.63 -14.14 -5.82
CA GLY A 249 8.04 -14.09 -4.42
C GLY A 249 8.98 -15.23 -4.04
N ASP A 250 9.47 -15.18 -2.79
CA ASP A 250 10.49 -16.11 -2.30
C ASP A 250 10.05 -17.58 -2.37
N ILE A 251 8.74 -17.85 -2.25
CA ILE A 251 8.17 -19.20 -2.22
C ILE A 251 7.64 -19.67 -3.58
N GLU A 252 7.78 -18.89 -4.66
CA GLU A 252 7.22 -19.23 -5.98
C GLU A 252 7.69 -20.59 -6.50
N ALA A 253 9.01 -20.86 -6.42
CA ALA A 253 9.58 -22.11 -6.93
C ALA A 253 9.06 -23.35 -6.17
N GLU A 254 8.81 -23.21 -4.87
CA GLU A 254 8.21 -24.24 -4.04
C GLU A 254 6.76 -24.49 -4.41
N LEU A 255 5.97 -23.42 -4.57
CA LEU A 255 4.55 -23.50 -4.94
C LEU A 255 4.36 -24.17 -6.31
N ARG A 256 5.16 -23.81 -7.32
CA ARG A 256 5.12 -24.43 -8.65
C ARG A 256 5.49 -25.92 -8.63
N ARG A 257 6.34 -26.34 -7.72
CA ARG A 257 6.67 -27.79 -7.54
C ARG A 257 5.56 -28.56 -6.86
N LYS A 258 4.89 -27.93 -5.88
CA LYS A 258 3.82 -28.56 -5.08
C LYS A 258 2.51 -28.64 -5.83
N TYR A 259 2.09 -27.56 -6.51
CA TYR A 259 0.79 -27.46 -7.16
C TYR A 259 0.93 -27.53 -8.68
N LYS A 260 0.64 -28.73 -9.24
CA LYS A 260 0.86 -29.06 -10.66
C LYS A 260 -0.44 -29.26 -11.45
N LYS A 261 -1.61 -29.07 -10.83
CA LYS A 261 -2.89 -29.22 -11.53
C LYS A 261 -2.99 -28.22 -12.69
N PRO A 262 -3.56 -28.60 -13.84
CA PRO A 262 -3.64 -27.77 -15.04
C PRO A 262 -4.48 -26.49 -14.84
N ASN A 263 -5.37 -26.48 -13.86
CA ASN A 263 -6.21 -25.35 -13.52
C ASN A 263 -5.56 -24.36 -12.54
N ILE A 264 -4.29 -24.55 -12.14
CA ILE A 264 -3.51 -23.61 -11.33
C ILE A 264 -2.40 -23.04 -12.21
N ILE A 265 -2.58 -21.82 -12.70
CA ILE A 265 -1.72 -21.21 -13.71
C ILE A 265 -0.87 -20.11 -13.08
N PHE A 266 0.43 -20.33 -12.94
CA PHE A 266 1.38 -19.33 -12.46
C PHE A 266 1.94 -18.51 -13.63
N LYS A 267 1.54 -17.24 -13.75
CA LYS A 267 2.02 -16.30 -14.79
C LYS A 267 3.36 -15.65 -14.44
N GLY A 268 3.74 -15.64 -13.15
CA GLY A 268 4.89 -14.87 -12.70
C GLY A 268 4.58 -13.37 -12.61
N LYS A 269 5.63 -12.54 -12.61
CA LYS A 269 5.47 -11.08 -12.64
C LYS A 269 5.03 -10.65 -14.04
N CYS A 270 3.94 -9.92 -14.11
CA CYS A 270 3.38 -9.33 -15.34
C CYS A 270 3.46 -7.80 -15.28
N SER A 271 3.38 -7.14 -16.43
CA SER A 271 3.14 -5.70 -16.51
C SER A 271 1.78 -5.35 -15.90
N ARG A 272 1.52 -4.07 -15.65
CA ARG A 272 0.22 -3.63 -15.14
C ARG A 272 -0.90 -3.92 -16.14
N GLU A 273 -0.63 -3.68 -17.40
CA GLU A 273 -1.56 -3.90 -18.51
C GLU A 273 -1.93 -5.39 -18.63
N GLU A 274 -0.94 -6.29 -18.60
CA GLU A 274 -1.16 -7.74 -18.62
C GLU A 274 -1.93 -8.21 -17.36
N THR A 275 -1.55 -7.69 -16.20
CA THR A 275 -2.25 -7.99 -14.93
C THR A 275 -3.71 -7.61 -15.01
N MET A 276 -4.01 -6.41 -15.49
CA MET A 276 -5.39 -5.95 -15.60
C MET A 276 -6.17 -6.66 -16.70
N ALA A 277 -5.52 -7.08 -17.77
CA ALA A 277 -6.13 -7.96 -18.77
C ALA A 277 -6.57 -9.29 -18.15
N ILE A 278 -5.70 -9.93 -17.35
CA ILE A 278 -6.03 -11.17 -16.63
C ILE A 278 -7.19 -10.95 -15.65
N VAL A 279 -7.11 -9.90 -14.83
CA VAL A 279 -8.15 -9.57 -13.85
C VAL A 279 -9.48 -9.31 -14.53
N SER A 280 -9.52 -8.47 -15.58
CA SER A 280 -10.76 -8.12 -16.30
C SER A 280 -11.42 -9.31 -17.02
N HIS A 281 -10.68 -10.39 -17.28
CA HIS A 281 -11.22 -11.64 -17.84
C HIS A 281 -11.59 -12.66 -16.75
N SER A 282 -11.40 -12.33 -15.48
CA SER A 282 -11.73 -13.22 -14.36
C SER A 282 -13.13 -12.97 -13.83
N LYS A 283 -13.78 -14.01 -13.33
CA LYS A 283 -15.08 -13.88 -12.64
C LYS A 283 -14.92 -13.17 -11.29
N TYR A 284 -13.89 -13.52 -10.54
CA TYR A 284 -13.54 -12.90 -9.26
C TYR A 284 -12.03 -12.68 -9.13
N LEU A 285 -11.66 -11.63 -8.41
CA LEU A 285 -10.32 -11.50 -7.83
C LEU A 285 -10.33 -12.11 -6.42
N LEU A 286 -9.35 -12.97 -6.12
CA LEU A 286 -9.15 -13.55 -4.79
C LEU A 286 -8.07 -12.78 -4.03
N GLN A 287 -8.44 -12.25 -2.85
CA GLN A 287 -7.57 -11.40 -2.02
C GLN A 287 -7.50 -11.93 -0.57
N PRO A 288 -6.84 -13.09 -0.36
CA PRO A 288 -6.81 -13.78 0.95
C PRO A 288 -5.67 -13.27 1.84
N SER A 289 -5.28 -12.00 1.76
CA SER A 289 -4.18 -11.46 2.58
C SER A 289 -4.49 -11.56 4.08
N LEU A 290 -3.51 -12.00 4.86
CA LEU A 290 -3.60 -12.24 6.30
C LEU A 290 -3.19 -11.04 7.15
N TRP A 291 -2.72 -9.97 6.54
CA TRP A 291 -2.24 -8.76 7.21
C TRP A 291 -3.14 -7.54 6.99
N TYR A 292 -2.89 -6.49 7.73
CA TYR A 292 -3.59 -5.21 7.61
C TYR A 292 -3.09 -4.44 6.39
N GLU A 293 -3.64 -4.72 5.20
CA GLU A 293 -3.42 -3.87 4.03
C GLU A 293 -3.72 -2.41 4.39
N THR A 294 -2.97 -1.46 3.85
CA THR A 294 -3.26 -0.04 4.07
C THR A 294 -4.29 0.50 3.10
N PHE A 295 -4.34 -0.06 1.86
CA PHE A 295 -5.34 0.33 0.86
C PHE A 295 -5.84 -0.87 0.05
N GLY A 296 -4.97 -1.67 -0.57
CA GLY A 296 -5.42 -2.77 -1.45
C GLY A 296 -5.77 -2.30 -2.86
N LEU A 297 -4.80 -1.70 -3.57
CA LEU A 297 -4.97 -1.21 -4.94
C LEU A 297 -5.64 -2.23 -5.87
N THR A 298 -5.20 -3.50 -5.81
CA THR A 298 -5.73 -4.58 -6.65
C THR A 298 -7.23 -4.82 -6.45
N ILE A 299 -7.75 -4.56 -5.24
CA ILE A 299 -9.19 -4.65 -4.96
C ILE A 299 -9.94 -3.62 -5.79
N ILE A 300 -9.52 -2.36 -5.69
CA ILE A 300 -10.20 -1.26 -6.39
C ILE A 300 -10.00 -1.36 -7.89
N GLU A 301 -8.83 -1.80 -8.35
CA GLU A 301 -8.56 -2.07 -9.77
C GLU A 301 -9.51 -3.14 -10.33
N ALA A 302 -9.68 -4.26 -9.64
CA ALA A 302 -10.63 -5.30 -10.02
C ALA A 302 -12.07 -4.80 -10.04
N MET A 303 -12.50 -4.14 -8.96
CA MET A 303 -13.85 -3.56 -8.86
C MET A 303 -14.11 -2.53 -9.96
N SER A 304 -13.12 -1.72 -10.35
CA SER A 304 -13.24 -0.75 -11.42
C SER A 304 -13.50 -1.40 -12.78
N ALA A 305 -12.95 -2.60 -12.98
CA ALA A 305 -13.23 -3.43 -14.15
C ALA A 305 -14.57 -4.19 -14.06
N GLY A 306 -15.32 -4.05 -12.95
CA GLY A 306 -16.55 -4.80 -12.70
C GLY A 306 -16.30 -6.23 -12.21
N VAL A 307 -15.10 -6.53 -11.72
CA VAL A 307 -14.74 -7.84 -11.17
C VAL A 307 -14.88 -7.79 -9.65
N PRO A 308 -15.87 -8.49 -9.07
CA PRO A 308 -16.05 -8.57 -7.63
C PRO A 308 -14.86 -9.27 -6.95
N VAL A 309 -14.65 -8.97 -5.68
CA VAL A 309 -13.52 -9.50 -4.92
C VAL A 309 -14.00 -10.43 -3.83
N ILE A 310 -13.30 -11.55 -3.64
CA ILE A 310 -13.47 -12.46 -2.50
C ILE A 310 -12.22 -12.35 -1.64
N GLY A 311 -12.37 -12.05 -0.35
CA GLY A 311 -11.23 -11.92 0.55
C GLY A 311 -11.58 -12.15 2.01
N TYR A 312 -10.56 -12.24 2.87
CA TYR A 312 -10.79 -12.31 4.31
C TYR A 312 -11.32 -10.98 4.85
N ASP A 313 -12.20 -11.03 5.83
CA ASP A 313 -12.64 -9.85 6.60
C ASP A 313 -11.54 -9.44 7.61
N ILE A 314 -10.41 -9.00 7.07
CA ILE A 314 -9.25 -8.54 7.83
C ILE A 314 -8.77 -7.19 7.29
N GLY A 315 -8.61 -6.22 8.18
CA GLY A 315 -8.04 -4.91 7.81
C GLY A 315 -8.96 -4.09 6.91
N THR A 316 -8.42 -3.52 5.86
CA THR A 316 -9.12 -2.55 5.00
C THR A 316 -10.15 -3.14 4.06
N ARG A 317 -10.23 -4.45 3.94
CA ARG A 317 -11.13 -5.10 2.96
C ARG A 317 -12.60 -4.76 3.21
N GLY A 318 -13.01 -4.69 4.48
CA GLY A 318 -14.37 -4.24 4.86
C GLY A 318 -14.69 -2.78 4.48
N ASP A 319 -13.67 -1.95 4.25
CA ASP A 319 -13.89 -0.58 3.73
C ASP A 319 -14.30 -0.57 2.24
N PHE A 320 -13.93 -1.59 1.49
CA PHE A 320 -14.17 -1.70 0.04
C PHE A 320 -15.25 -2.72 -0.31
N ILE A 321 -15.21 -3.89 0.33
CA ILE A 321 -16.08 -5.02 0.04
C ILE A 321 -17.26 -5.01 1.01
N LYS A 322 -18.47 -4.92 0.46
CA LYS A 322 -19.72 -5.12 1.19
C LYS A 322 -20.23 -6.51 0.83
N ASP A 323 -20.21 -7.40 1.83
CA ASP A 323 -20.51 -8.82 1.66
C ASP A 323 -21.87 -9.04 1.00
N GLY A 324 -21.89 -9.86 -0.06
CA GLY A 324 -23.07 -10.17 -0.86
C GLY A 324 -23.57 -9.03 -1.77
N VAL A 325 -22.96 -7.82 -1.73
CA VAL A 325 -23.39 -6.65 -2.50
C VAL A 325 -22.46 -6.33 -3.67
N ASN A 326 -21.14 -6.24 -3.41
CA ASN A 326 -20.13 -5.92 -4.42
C ASN A 326 -18.93 -6.88 -4.41
N GLY A 327 -19.01 -7.94 -3.63
CA GLY A 327 -18.01 -8.97 -3.41
C GLY A 327 -18.37 -9.83 -2.22
N PHE A 328 -17.43 -10.64 -1.74
CA PHE A 328 -17.65 -11.50 -0.58
C PHE A 328 -16.48 -11.36 0.42
N LEU A 329 -16.85 -11.32 1.71
CA LEU A 329 -15.93 -11.40 2.83
C LEU A 329 -16.05 -12.77 3.50
N SER A 330 -14.94 -13.31 3.98
CA SER A 330 -14.91 -14.59 4.69
C SER A 330 -14.09 -14.52 5.96
N GLY A 331 -14.46 -15.34 6.94
CA GLY A 331 -13.54 -15.70 8.02
C GLY A 331 -12.37 -16.55 7.49
N PRO A 332 -11.30 -16.73 8.28
CA PRO A 332 -10.13 -17.53 7.88
C PRO A 332 -10.48 -18.98 7.49
N ASP A 333 -11.45 -19.60 8.17
CA ASP A 333 -11.85 -20.99 7.95
C ASP A 333 -12.99 -21.14 6.92
N GLU A 334 -13.57 -20.04 6.47
CA GLU A 334 -14.76 -20.01 5.59
C GLU A 334 -14.41 -19.74 4.12
N LEU A 335 -13.17 -19.41 3.79
CA LEU A 335 -12.79 -19.03 2.44
C LEU A 335 -13.18 -20.08 1.39
N LYS A 336 -13.03 -21.38 1.72
CA LYS A 336 -13.41 -22.46 0.81
C LYS A 336 -14.90 -22.39 0.47
N SER A 337 -15.77 -22.35 1.45
CA SER A 337 -17.22 -22.33 1.26
C SER A 337 -17.70 -21.07 0.52
N VAL A 338 -17.08 -19.92 0.78
CA VAL A 338 -17.37 -18.67 0.08
C VAL A 338 -16.96 -18.75 -1.40
N ILE A 339 -15.80 -19.35 -1.71
CA ILE A 339 -15.39 -19.59 -3.09
C ILE A 339 -16.35 -20.57 -3.77
N GLU A 340 -16.73 -21.69 -3.14
CA GLU A 340 -17.70 -22.66 -3.68
C GLU A 340 -19.04 -21.99 -3.98
N LYS A 341 -19.55 -21.16 -3.07
CA LYS A 341 -20.78 -20.38 -3.30
C LYS A 341 -20.68 -19.45 -4.52
N SER A 342 -19.49 -18.95 -4.83
CA SER A 342 -19.27 -18.05 -5.95
C SER A 342 -19.30 -18.74 -7.33
N PHE A 343 -19.15 -20.07 -7.39
CA PHE A 343 -19.07 -20.82 -8.64
C PHE A 343 -20.33 -20.65 -9.49
N ASP A 344 -21.49 -20.78 -8.87
CA ASP A 344 -22.79 -20.72 -9.52
C ASP A 344 -23.67 -19.58 -8.95
N TYR A 345 -23.04 -18.48 -8.52
CA TYR A 345 -23.76 -17.34 -7.96
C TYR A 345 -24.70 -16.73 -9.01
N ILE A 346 -25.99 -16.75 -8.71
CA ILE A 346 -27.07 -16.45 -9.68
C ILE A 346 -27.07 -14.95 -10.04
N ASP A 347 -26.90 -14.06 -9.07
CA ASP A 347 -26.99 -12.60 -9.27
C ASP A 347 -25.61 -11.93 -9.48
N TYR A 348 -24.77 -12.60 -10.30
CA TYR A 348 -23.42 -12.09 -10.58
C TYR A 348 -23.41 -10.73 -11.25
N ASP A 349 -24.35 -10.46 -12.15
CA ASP A 349 -24.40 -9.19 -12.91
C ASP A 349 -24.67 -8.00 -11.98
N SER A 350 -25.57 -8.15 -11.00
CA SER A 350 -25.80 -7.12 -9.98
C SER A 350 -24.58 -6.90 -9.11
N LEU A 351 -23.90 -7.98 -8.68
CA LEU A 351 -22.67 -7.95 -7.90
C LEU A 351 -21.56 -7.21 -8.66
N SER A 352 -21.36 -7.53 -9.93
CA SER A 352 -20.39 -6.92 -10.84
C SER A 352 -20.65 -5.43 -11.05
N LYS A 353 -21.93 -5.05 -11.29
CA LYS A 353 -22.34 -3.67 -11.45
C LYS A 353 -22.11 -2.87 -10.17
N ALA A 354 -22.44 -3.42 -9.02
CA ALA A 354 -22.22 -2.79 -7.73
C ALA A 354 -20.72 -2.63 -7.41
N ALA A 355 -19.88 -3.62 -7.76
CA ALA A 355 -18.43 -3.51 -7.64
C ALA A 355 -17.91 -2.34 -8.46
N LYS A 356 -18.30 -2.24 -9.73
CA LYS A 356 -17.88 -1.14 -10.61
C LYS A 356 -18.34 0.24 -10.12
N GLU A 357 -19.55 0.33 -9.61
CA GLU A 357 -20.09 1.57 -9.03
C GLU A 357 -19.32 2.01 -7.79
N SER A 358 -19.04 1.06 -6.89
CA SER A 358 -18.29 1.30 -5.64
C SER A 358 -16.87 1.83 -5.90
N ALA A 359 -16.26 1.46 -7.02
CA ALA A 359 -14.92 1.92 -7.37
C ALA A 359 -14.87 3.36 -7.90
N LYS A 360 -15.98 3.94 -8.38
CA LYS A 360 -16.00 5.27 -9.02
C LYS A 360 -15.46 6.39 -8.13
N GLN A 361 -15.70 6.31 -6.82
CA GLN A 361 -15.23 7.31 -5.86
C GLN A 361 -13.70 7.42 -5.77
N TYR A 362 -12.96 6.41 -6.28
CA TYR A 362 -11.49 6.36 -6.27
C TYR A 362 -10.86 6.84 -7.59
N LYS A 363 -11.65 7.36 -8.54
CA LYS A 363 -11.11 7.96 -9.76
C LYS A 363 -10.23 9.15 -9.45
N ASN A 364 -9.16 9.32 -10.25
CA ASN A 364 -8.23 10.45 -10.12
C ASN A 364 -8.95 11.78 -9.99
N GLU A 365 -9.95 12.03 -10.82
CA GLU A 365 -10.69 13.30 -10.83
C GLU A 365 -11.19 13.68 -9.43
N TYR A 366 -11.91 12.77 -8.77
CA TYR A 366 -12.52 13.04 -7.47
C TYR A 366 -11.50 13.09 -6.33
N VAL A 367 -10.57 12.13 -6.34
CA VAL A 367 -9.60 12.03 -5.22
C VAL A 367 -8.62 13.19 -5.25
N ILE A 368 -8.14 13.59 -6.43
CA ILE A 368 -7.16 14.68 -6.57
C ILE A 368 -7.82 16.04 -6.31
N GLU A 369 -9.06 16.26 -6.76
CA GLU A 369 -9.79 17.50 -6.44
C GLU A 369 -9.99 17.66 -4.93
N LYS A 370 -10.41 16.58 -4.25
CA LYS A 370 -10.51 16.56 -2.79
C LYS A 370 -9.16 16.78 -2.10
N GLN A 371 -8.09 16.21 -2.63
CA GLN A 371 -6.74 16.43 -2.09
C GLN A 371 -6.29 17.89 -2.21
N ILE A 372 -6.58 18.53 -3.33
CA ILE A 372 -6.28 19.95 -3.54
C ILE A 372 -7.09 20.82 -2.57
N GLU A 373 -8.35 20.48 -2.32
CA GLU A 373 -9.18 21.15 -1.31
C GLU A 373 -8.58 20.99 0.11
N ILE A 374 -8.16 19.77 0.47
CA ILE A 374 -7.50 19.50 1.75
C ILE A 374 -6.23 20.36 1.89
N TYR A 375 -5.42 20.47 0.85
CA TYR A 375 -4.23 21.30 0.89
C TYR A 375 -4.55 22.79 1.11
N LYS A 376 -5.58 23.33 0.46
CA LYS A 376 -6.05 24.70 0.67
C LYS A 376 -6.50 24.91 2.11
N ASN A 377 -7.27 23.98 2.66
CA ASN A 377 -7.73 24.04 4.05
C ASN A 377 -6.58 23.98 5.06
N ILE A 378 -5.54 23.19 4.78
CA ILE A 378 -4.30 23.14 5.59
C ILE A 378 -3.59 24.51 5.60
N LEU A 379 -3.48 25.17 4.45
CA LEU A 379 -2.84 26.48 4.34
C LEU A 379 -3.64 27.59 5.04
N GLU A 380 -4.95 27.50 4.99
CA GLU A 380 -5.87 28.45 5.64
C GLU A 380 -6.08 28.15 7.14
N ASN A 381 -5.45 27.12 7.69
CA ASN A 381 -5.62 26.60 9.06
C ASN A 381 -7.09 26.32 9.42
N LYS A 382 -7.87 25.77 8.49
CA LYS A 382 -9.27 25.38 8.65
C LYS A 382 -9.46 23.91 9.09
N ILE A 383 -8.38 23.15 9.20
CA ILE A 383 -8.35 21.76 9.65
C ILE A 383 -7.53 21.69 10.94
#